data_970d79ae84995a4c745d20d8b2238214
#
_entry.id   970d79ae84995a4c745d20d8b2238214
#
_cell.length_a   1.000
_cell.length_b   1.000
_cell.length_c   1.000
_cell.angle_alpha   90.00
_cell.angle_beta   90.00
_cell.angle_gamma   90.00
#
_symmetry.space_group_name_H-M   'P 1'
#
loop_
_entity.id
_entity.type
_entity.pdbx_description
1 polymer ?
#
loop_
_entity_poly.entity_id
_entity_poly.type
_entity_poly.pdbx_seq_one_letter_code
_entity_poly.pdbx_strand_id
1 'polypeptide(L)'
;AKEQGLGQLDRESVGRFEDAHIHLCGNGVQFRSGRQVSAQAGDGADAEAGGAAGGGGGATAAGSEPQARDDVPALSPREHDVPRALETEELAQVRDEYVASARLAIESGLDGVELHAANGYLLHQFLAPNANVREDGYGGSAQARTRFVVEVAQAVADAIGADRVGIRISPAHPFNGVEETDAEETRATYEALVDQLAPIGLAYLSVLAFDEERMSLAQDLAARFGGPILLNGGFSSVTTFADVEALLAEGVADAVVVGRAFLANPDLVERWQAAGDDAGLNEPDQETFYGGGAEGYTDYPTRVA
;
A
#
# COMPACT_ATOMS: atom_id res chain seq x y z
N ALA A 1 19.40 15.36 33.67
CA ALA A 1 19.83 13.97 33.56
C ALA A 1 18.63 13.14 33.14
N LYS A 2 18.39 13.04 31.82
CA LYS A 2 17.74 11.99 31.07
C LYS A 2 17.58 12.44 29.62
N GLU A 3 18.72 12.76 29.02
CA GLU A 3 18.90 12.68 27.59
C GLU A 3 19.60 11.36 27.33
N GLN A 4 18.85 10.35 26.95
CA GLN A 4 19.37 9.15 26.31
C GLN A 4 18.16 8.37 25.78
N GLY A 5 18.08 8.27 24.47
CA GLY A 5 17.28 7.25 23.86
C GLY A 5 16.55 7.57 22.57
N LEU A 6 16.97 8.55 21.78
CA LEU A 6 16.72 8.47 20.35
C LEU A 6 17.87 7.66 19.77
N GLY A 7 17.64 6.39 19.50
CA GLY A 7 18.55 5.57 18.74
C GLY A 7 18.90 6.30 17.46
N GLN A 8 20.19 6.50 17.22
CA GLN A 8 20.67 7.05 15.96
C GLN A 8 20.24 6.08 14.85
N LEU A 9 19.12 6.40 14.21
CA LEU A 9 18.87 5.94 12.85
C LEU A 9 20.04 6.46 12.04
N ASP A 10 20.67 5.58 11.29
CA ASP A 10 21.78 5.92 10.41
C ASP A 10 21.32 7.10 9.54
N ARG A 11 22.03 8.22 9.62
CA ARG A 11 21.69 9.44 8.88
C ARG A 11 21.60 9.24 7.37
N GLU A 12 22.21 8.20 6.84
CA GLU A 12 22.07 7.84 5.43
C GLU A 12 20.71 7.19 5.12
N SER A 13 20.11 6.48 6.06
CA SER A 13 18.75 5.92 5.90
C SER A 13 17.69 7.00 6.10
N VAL A 14 17.86 7.90 7.07
CA VAL A 14 16.95 9.02 7.32
C VAL A 14 17.04 10.06 6.19
N GLY A 15 18.20 10.33 5.65
CA GLY A 15 18.39 11.25 4.52
C GLY A 15 17.68 10.84 3.23
N ARG A 16 17.30 9.57 3.09
CA ARG A 16 16.47 9.11 1.96
C ARG A 16 15.00 9.47 2.09
N PHE A 17 14.52 9.76 3.29
CA PHE A 17 13.12 10.08 3.56
C PHE A 17 12.89 11.55 3.98
N GLU A 18 13.90 12.30 4.39
CA GLU A 18 13.77 13.72 4.80
C GLU A 18 13.26 14.62 3.67
N ASP A 19 13.49 14.24 2.40
CA ASP A 19 13.04 14.97 1.22
C ASP A 19 11.85 14.29 0.49
N ALA A 20 11.28 13.22 1.03
CA ALA A 20 10.22 12.45 0.37
C ALA A 20 8.83 12.96 0.79
N HIS A 21 8.12 13.58 -0.13
CA HIS A 21 6.70 13.85 0.02
C HIS A 21 5.91 12.66 -0.51
N ILE A 22 5.10 12.05 0.37
CA ILE A 22 4.25 10.91 0.02
C ILE A 22 2.95 11.44 -0.56
N HIS A 23 2.70 11.21 -1.85
CA HIS A 23 1.40 11.46 -2.46
C HIS A 23 0.63 10.15 -2.55
N LEU A 24 -0.52 10.10 -1.88
CA LEU A 24 -1.47 8.99 -1.98
C LEU A 24 -2.41 9.24 -3.16
N CYS A 25 -2.21 8.53 -4.26
CA CYS A 25 -3.24 8.37 -5.28
C CYS A 25 -3.82 6.96 -5.19
N GLY A 26 -5.10 6.82 -5.38
CA GLY A 26 -5.97 5.70 -5.04
C GLY A 26 -5.56 4.26 -5.34
N ASN A 27 -4.46 3.97 -6.00
CA ASN A 27 -4.00 2.60 -6.29
C ASN A 27 -2.46 2.46 -6.29
N GLY A 28 -1.74 3.29 -5.58
CA GLY A 28 -0.28 3.16 -5.42
C GLY A 28 0.32 4.40 -4.78
N VAL A 29 1.39 4.20 -4.03
CA VAL A 29 2.18 5.28 -3.42
C VAL A 29 3.29 5.66 -4.38
N GLN A 30 3.43 6.95 -4.65
CA GLN A 30 4.47 7.50 -5.49
C GLN A 30 5.34 8.45 -4.67
N PHE A 31 6.66 8.33 -4.76
CA PHE A 31 7.63 9.15 -4.05
C PHE A 31 8.24 10.19 -4.97
N ARG A 32 8.50 11.38 -4.43
CA ARG A 32 9.30 12.39 -5.11
C ARG A 32 10.20 13.11 -4.12
N SER A 33 11.50 13.13 -4.38
CA SER A 33 12.47 13.87 -3.59
C SER A 33 12.47 15.36 -3.96
N GLY A 34 12.47 16.24 -2.95
CA GLY A 34 13.00 17.58 -2.98
C GLY A 34 12.43 18.62 -3.97
N ARG A 35 11.27 18.42 -4.61
CA ARG A 35 10.57 19.46 -5.36
C ARG A 35 9.11 19.51 -5.02
N GLN A 36 8.65 20.63 -4.47
CA GLN A 36 7.23 20.96 -4.41
C GLN A 36 6.61 20.81 -5.80
N VAL A 37 5.74 19.85 -5.93
CA VAL A 37 4.81 19.80 -7.05
C VAL A 37 3.43 19.90 -6.45
N SER A 38 2.83 21.06 -6.64
CA SER A 38 1.38 21.20 -6.52
C SER A 38 0.75 20.07 -7.31
N ALA A 39 -0.15 19.31 -6.68
CA ALA A 39 -1.01 18.38 -7.38
C ALA A 39 -1.89 19.18 -8.34
N GLN A 40 -1.43 19.38 -9.56
CA GLN A 40 -2.35 19.65 -10.64
C GLN A 40 -2.98 18.31 -10.97
N ALA A 41 -4.26 18.18 -10.60
CA ALA A 41 -5.13 17.24 -11.26
C ALA A 41 -4.98 17.54 -12.76
N GLY A 42 -4.27 16.70 -13.48
CA GLY A 42 -4.30 16.72 -14.91
C GLY A 42 -5.74 16.49 -15.30
N ASP A 43 -6.29 17.42 -16.09
CA ASP A 43 -7.55 17.22 -16.77
C ASP A 43 -7.54 15.80 -17.32
N GLY A 44 -8.64 15.07 -16.96
CA GLY A 44 -8.84 13.71 -17.42
C GLY A 44 -8.70 13.59 -18.92
N ALA A 45 -7.51 13.37 -19.35
CA ALA A 45 -7.35 12.52 -20.49
C ALA A 45 -7.84 11.17 -19.99
N ASP A 46 -8.92 10.73 -20.58
CA ASP A 46 -9.37 9.37 -20.61
C ASP A 46 -8.16 8.49 -20.94
N ALA A 47 -7.32 8.30 -19.97
CA ALA A 47 -6.57 7.10 -19.86
C ALA A 47 -7.63 6.05 -19.48
N GLU A 48 -8.38 5.64 -20.44
CA GLU A 48 -8.53 4.22 -20.67
C GLU A 48 -7.12 3.62 -20.82
N ALA A 49 -6.24 3.93 -19.92
CA ALA A 49 -5.22 3.00 -19.49
C ALA A 49 -6.07 1.90 -18.92
N GLY A 50 -6.30 1.00 -19.77
CA GLY A 50 -7.18 -0.10 -19.61
C GLY A 50 -7.17 -0.49 -18.17
N GLY A 51 -8.28 -0.24 -17.56
CA GLY A 51 -8.74 -1.00 -16.46
C GLY A 51 -8.78 -2.45 -16.88
N ALA A 52 -7.67 -2.87 -17.33
CA ALA A 52 -7.37 -4.23 -17.38
C ALA A 52 -7.39 -4.60 -15.99
N ALA A 53 -8.17 -4.81 -15.65
CA ALA A 53 -8.14 -5.62 -14.72
C ALA A 53 -8.44 -5.58 -13.42
N GLY A 54 -9.50 -5.22 -13.28
CA GLY A 54 -10.27 -5.82 -12.22
C GLY A 54 -10.61 -7.26 -12.55
N GLY A 55 -9.76 -8.04 -13.02
CA GLY A 55 -10.17 -9.32 -13.50
C GLY A 55 -9.06 -10.34 -13.41
N GLY A 56 -9.09 -11.16 -12.43
CA GLY A 56 -8.65 -12.49 -12.66
C GLY A 56 -7.16 -12.75 -12.73
N GLY A 57 -6.41 -12.25 -11.78
CA GLY A 57 -5.18 -12.95 -11.45
C GLY A 57 -5.52 -14.35 -11.01
N GLY A 58 -4.75 -15.31 -11.29
CA GLY A 58 -4.91 -16.71 -11.00
C GLY A 58 -5.70 -17.17 -9.77
N ALA A 59 -6.29 -16.21 -9.13
CA ALA A 59 -7.25 -16.33 -8.10
C ALA A 59 -8.62 -16.36 -8.74
N THR A 60 -9.45 -17.22 -8.34
CA THR A 60 -10.86 -17.17 -8.60
C THR A 60 -11.53 -16.75 -7.31
N ALA A 61 -12.26 -15.66 -7.34
CA ALA A 61 -13.21 -15.33 -6.29
C ALA A 61 -14.36 -16.35 -6.33
N ALA A 62 -14.04 -17.61 -6.19
CA ALA A 62 -15.04 -18.64 -6.12
C ALA A 62 -15.76 -18.50 -4.80
N GLY A 63 -16.90 -17.82 -4.81
CA GLY A 63 -17.80 -17.71 -3.69
C GLY A 63 -17.73 -16.43 -2.87
N SER A 64 -17.00 -15.42 -3.30
CA SER A 64 -17.11 -14.10 -2.66
C SER A 64 -18.50 -13.55 -2.96
N GLU A 65 -19.32 -13.39 -1.93
CA GLU A 65 -20.50 -12.55 -2.04
C GLU A 65 -20.04 -11.15 -2.44
N PRO A 66 -20.75 -10.49 -3.39
CA PRO A 66 -20.41 -9.14 -3.78
C PRO A 66 -20.51 -8.23 -2.54
N GLN A 67 -19.38 -7.78 -2.06
CA GLN A 67 -19.38 -6.72 -1.05
C GLN A 67 -19.80 -5.45 -1.76
N ALA A 68 -21.02 -4.98 -1.42
CA ALA A 68 -21.45 -3.67 -1.82
C ALA A 68 -20.42 -2.66 -1.28
N ARG A 69 -19.83 -1.87 -2.16
CA ARG A 69 -19.14 -0.65 -1.75
C ARG A 69 -20.22 0.35 -1.35
N ASP A 70 -20.55 0.36 -0.07
CA ASP A 70 -21.54 1.29 0.49
C ASP A 70 -20.99 2.74 0.54
N ASP A 71 -19.74 2.94 0.18
CA ASP A 71 -18.97 4.17 0.33
C ASP A 71 -18.77 4.98 -0.97
N VAL A 72 -19.38 4.55 -2.09
CA VAL A 72 -19.33 5.29 -3.36
C VAL A 72 -20.74 5.71 -3.78
N PRO A 73 -21.17 6.95 -3.49
CA PRO A 73 -22.56 7.40 -3.70
C PRO A 73 -23.03 7.41 -5.15
N ALA A 74 -22.11 7.35 -6.11
CA ALA A 74 -22.45 7.50 -7.54
C ALA A 74 -22.64 6.19 -8.31
N LEU A 75 -22.29 5.05 -7.72
CA LEU A 75 -22.42 3.76 -8.40
C LEU A 75 -23.37 2.86 -7.62
N SER A 76 -24.49 2.51 -8.22
CA SER A 76 -25.33 1.43 -7.66
C SER A 76 -24.49 0.18 -7.44
N PRO A 77 -24.65 -0.52 -6.30
CA PRO A 77 -24.01 -1.80 -6.08
C PRO A 77 -24.25 -2.71 -7.29
N ARG A 78 -23.17 -3.16 -7.90
CA ARG A 78 -23.24 -4.13 -8.99
C ARG A 78 -22.58 -5.41 -8.52
N GLU A 79 -23.22 -6.52 -8.79
CA GLU A 79 -22.62 -7.83 -8.66
C GLU A 79 -21.38 -7.90 -9.57
N HIS A 80 -20.25 -8.29 -9.02
CA HIS A 80 -19.03 -8.47 -9.81
C HIS A 80 -19.16 -9.75 -10.64
N ASP A 81 -18.72 -9.70 -11.88
CA ASP A 81 -18.56 -10.89 -12.67
C ASP A 81 -17.51 -11.80 -12.04
N VAL A 82 -17.70 -13.10 -12.13
CA VAL A 82 -16.68 -14.06 -11.70
C VAL A 82 -15.46 -13.90 -12.62
N PRO A 83 -14.29 -13.54 -12.09
CA PRO A 83 -13.12 -13.31 -12.91
C PRO A 83 -12.61 -14.63 -13.50
N ARG A 84 -12.12 -14.58 -14.74
CA ARG A 84 -11.38 -15.69 -15.34
C ARG A 84 -9.97 -15.75 -14.71
N ALA A 85 -9.55 -16.94 -14.31
CA ALA A 85 -8.17 -17.14 -13.88
C ALA A 85 -7.18 -16.88 -15.04
N LEU A 86 -6.04 -16.27 -14.73
CA LEU A 86 -4.94 -16.14 -15.68
C LEU A 86 -4.34 -17.51 -16.00
N GLU A 87 -4.08 -17.77 -17.28
CA GLU A 87 -3.28 -18.92 -17.67
C GLU A 87 -1.82 -18.70 -17.24
N THR A 88 -1.07 -19.78 -17.06
CA THR A 88 0.33 -19.70 -16.60
C THR A 88 1.20 -18.89 -17.58
N GLU A 89 0.92 -18.99 -18.87
CA GLU A 89 1.59 -18.27 -19.94
C GLU A 89 1.32 -16.77 -19.92
N GLU A 90 0.16 -16.35 -19.39
CA GLU A 90 -0.22 -14.94 -19.25
C GLU A 90 0.52 -14.23 -18.12
N LEU A 91 1.01 -14.97 -17.11
CA LEU A 91 1.69 -14.39 -15.95
C LEU A 91 2.94 -13.60 -16.34
N ALA A 92 3.69 -14.07 -17.33
CA ALA A 92 4.85 -13.36 -17.84
C ALA A 92 4.46 -12.00 -18.46
N GLN A 93 3.37 -11.97 -19.21
CA GLN A 93 2.87 -10.71 -19.77
C GLN A 93 2.45 -9.73 -18.66
N VAL A 94 1.67 -10.19 -17.68
CA VAL A 94 1.22 -9.34 -16.57
C VAL A 94 2.42 -8.78 -15.79
N ARG A 95 3.43 -9.61 -15.48
CA ARG A 95 4.67 -9.14 -14.87
C ARG A 95 5.35 -8.06 -15.70
N ASP A 96 5.43 -8.24 -17.02
CA ASP A 96 6.08 -7.30 -17.92
C ASP A 96 5.28 -5.97 -18.01
N GLU A 97 3.96 -5.99 -17.82
CA GLU A 97 3.10 -4.80 -17.69
C GLU A 97 3.41 -4.01 -16.42
N TYR A 98 3.65 -4.69 -15.26
CA TYR A 98 4.15 -4.03 -14.06
C TYR A 98 5.49 -3.35 -14.30
N VAL A 99 6.42 -4.03 -14.98
CA VAL A 99 7.73 -3.46 -15.33
C VAL A 99 7.58 -2.24 -16.25
N ALA A 100 6.73 -2.32 -17.25
CA ALA A 100 6.48 -1.21 -18.18
C ALA A 100 5.90 0.01 -17.44
N SER A 101 4.93 -0.21 -16.55
CA SER A 101 4.32 0.84 -15.73
C SER A 101 5.34 1.50 -14.80
N ALA A 102 6.19 0.71 -14.16
CA ALA A 102 7.25 1.22 -13.29
C ALA A 102 8.26 2.08 -14.04
N ARG A 103 8.68 1.65 -15.23
CA ARG A 103 9.58 2.45 -16.09
C ARG A 103 8.95 3.78 -16.49
N LEU A 104 7.69 3.77 -16.91
CA LEU A 104 6.95 4.99 -17.26
C LEU A 104 6.83 5.94 -16.08
N ALA A 105 6.62 5.42 -14.88
CA ALA A 105 6.60 6.23 -13.65
C ALA A 105 7.94 6.95 -13.46
N ILE A 106 9.06 6.25 -13.55
CA ILE A 106 10.40 6.85 -13.42
C ILE A 106 10.69 7.85 -14.56
N GLU A 107 10.35 7.50 -15.81
CA GLU A 107 10.49 8.39 -16.96
C GLU A 107 9.66 9.68 -16.81
N SER A 108 8.52 9.60 -16.13
CA SER A 108 7.66 10.75 -15.80
C SER A 108 8.21 11.62 -14.68
N GLY A 109 9.34 11.24 -14.06
CA GLY A 109 10.02 11.99 -13.01
C GLY A 109 9.60 11.64 -11.59
N LEU A 110 8.97 10.47 -11.39
CA LEU A 110 8.74 9.92 -10.05
C LEU A 110 10.00 9.23 -9.54
N ASP A 111 10.19 9.24 -8.22
CA ASP A 111 11.39 8.68 -7.59
C ASP A 111 11.29 7.16 -7.39
N GLY A 112 10.08 6.63 -7.27
CA GLY A 112 9.84 5.20 -7.07
C GLY A 112 8.38 4.80 -7.26
N VAL A 113 8.10 3.52 -7.02
CA VAL A 113 6.77 2.93 -7.09
C VAL A 113 6.50 2.03 -5.89
N GLU A 114 5.24 1.84 -5.52
CA GLU A 114 4.81 0.83 -4.55
C GLU A 114 3.98 -0.24 -5.25
N LEU A 115 4.38 -1.49 -5.12
CA LEU A 115 3.62 -2.64 -5.58
C LEU A 115 2.45 -2.90 -4.63
N HIS A 116 1.24 -2.87 -5.17
CA HIS A 116 0.04 -3.07 -4.36
C HIS A 116 -0.31 -4.55 -4.24
N ALA A 117 0.22 -5.20 -3.23
CA ALA A 117 -0.05 -6.61 -2.89
C ALA A 117 -1.00 -6.75 -1.69
N ALA A 118 -2.02 -5.89 -1.63
CA ALA A 118 -2.92 -5.72 -0.50
C ALA A 118 -4.38 -5.57 -0.94
N ASN A 119 -5.30 -5.52 0.02
CA ASN A 119 -6.70 -5.11 -0.14
C ASN A 119 -7.49 -5.87 -1.23
N GLY A 120 -7.20 -7.17 -1.44
CA GLY A 120 -7.91 -8.02 -2.39
C GLY A 120 -7.62 -7.75 -3.87
N TYR A 121 -6.63 -6.92 -4.17
CA TYR A 121 -6.20 -6.70 -5.56
C TYR A 121 -5.32 -7.83 -6.08
N LEU A 122 -4.94 -7.78 -7.36
CA LEU A 122 -4.37 -8.89 -8.10
C LEU A 122 -3.25 -9.64 -7.36
N LEU A 123 -2.23 -8.94 -6.86
CA LEU A 123 -1.12 -9.60 -6.17
C LEU A 123 -1.55 -10.22 -4.83
N HIS A 124 -2.50 -9.58 -4.10
CA HIS A 124 -3.06 -10.16 -2.87
C HIS A 124 -3.89 -11.42 -3.17
N GLN A 125 -4.60 -11.48 -4.29
CA GLN A 125 -5.36 -12.65 -4.69
C GLN A 125 -4.46 -13.88 -4.90
N PHE A 126 -3.21 -13.70 -5.32
CA PHE A 126 -2.25 -14.81 -5.37
C PHE A 126 -1.85 -15.32 -4.00
N LEU A 127 -1.79 -14.46 -2.98
CA LEU A 127 -1.39 -14.83 -1.63
C LEU A 127 -2.50 -15.58 -0.87
N ALA A 128 -3.74 -15.14 -1.04
CA ALA A 128 -4.87 -15.60 -0.25
C ALA A 128 -5.40 -16.98 -0.72
N PRO A 129 -5.52 -17.95 0.20
CA PRO A 129 -5.89 -19.32 -0.17
C PRO A 129 -7.32 -19.46 -0.69
N ASN A 130 -8.26 -18.60 -0.25
CA ASN A 130 -9.64 -18.62 -0.74
C ASN A 130 -9.75 -18.12 -2.18
N ALA A 131 -8.87 -17.21 -2.58
CA ALA A 131 -8.86 -16.62 -3.90
C ALA A 131 -7.92 -17.35 -4.86
N ASN A 132 -6.79 -17.86 -4.39
CA ASN A 132 -5.83 -18.61 -5.19
C ASN A 132 -6.10 -20.14 -5.10
N VAL A 133 -6.95 -20.62 -5.98
CA VAL A 133 -7.30 -22.05 -6.10
C VAL A 133 -6.50 -22.76 -7.20
N ARG A 134 -5.36 -22.21 -7.62
CA ARG A 134 -4.50 -22.81 -8.64
C ARG A 134 -3.88 -24.12 -8.18
N GLU A 135 -3.75 -25.03 -9.13
CA GLU A 135 -3.10 -26.34 -8.92
C GLU A 135 -1.72 -26.43 -9.60
N ASP A 136 -1.25 -25.31 -10.20
CA ASP A 136 0.07 -25.22 -10.82
C ASP A 136 1.14 -24.69 -9.81
N GLY A 137 2.32 -24.32 -10.32
CA GLY A 137 3.43 -23.82 -9.52
C GLY A 137 3.21 -22.47 -8.82
N TYR A 138 2.03 -21.85 -8.95
CA TYR A 138 1.65 -20.57 -8.37
C TYR A 138 0.52 -20.69 -7.33
N GLY A 139 0.09 -21.89 -6.98
CA GLY A 139 -0.98 -22.14 -6.01
C GLY A 139 -0.65 -23.27 -5.02
N GLY A 140 -1.57 -23.53 -4.10
CA GLY A 140 -1.45 -24.59 -3.07
C GLY A 140 -0.62 -24.15 -1.87
N SER A 141 0.69 -24.38 -1.84
CA SER A 141 1.53 -24.05 -0.68
C SER A 141 1.80 -22.55 -0.54
N ALA A 142 2.15 -22.12 0.66
CA ALA A 142 2.56 -20.73 0.93
C ALA A 142 3.66 -20.25 -0.04
N GLN A 143 4.70 -21.04 -0.26
CA GLN A 143 5.78 -20.73 -1.19
C GLN A 143 5.31 -20.60 -2.64
N ALA A 144 4.37 -21.44 -3.07
CA ALA A 144 3.84 -21.36 -4.42
C ALA A 144 2.94 -20.14 -4.62
N ARG A 145 2.10 -19.80 -3.63
CA ARG A 145 1.25 -18.62 -3.68
C ARG A 145 2.03 -17.30 -3.70
N THR A 146 3.19 -17.25 -3.03
CA THR A 146 4.03 -16.04 -3.00
C THR A 146 4.84 -15.84 -4.28
N ARG A 147 5.03 -16.89 -5.08
CA ARG A 147 5.94 -16.91 -6.23
C ARG A 147 5.70 -15.78 -7.22
N PHE A 148 4.45 -15.56 -7.64
CA PHE A 148 4.15 -14.53 -8.62
C PHE A 148 4.44 -13.12 -8.09
N VAL A 149 4.10 -12.85 -6.82
CA VAL A 149 4.40 -11.57 -6.17
C VAL A 149 5.90 -11.30 -6.13
N VAL A 150 6.69 -12.30 -5.78
CA VAL A 150 8.16 -12.20 -5.75
C VAL A 150 8.74 -12.00 -7.15
N GLU A 151 8.24 -12.73 -8.16
CA GLU A 151 8.68 -12.57 -9.56
C GLU A 151 8.39 -11.16 -10.09
N VAL A 152 7.23 -10.57 -9.75
CA VAL A 152 6.89 -9.18 -10.09
C VAL A 152 7.82 -8.21 -9.37
N ALA A 153 8.01 -8.38 -8.05
CA ALA A 153 8.87 -7.50 -7.26
C ALA A 153 10.32 -7.52 -7.78
N GLN A 154 10.87 -8.69 -8.06
CA GLN A 154 12.21 -8.84 -8.60
C GLN A 154 12.33 -8.19 -9.98
N ALA A 155 11.38 -8.44 -10.89
CA ALA A 155 11.43 -7.89 -12.25
C ALA A 155 11.32 -6.36 -12.27
N VAL A 156 10.50 -5.77 -11.39
CA VAL A 156 10.39 -4.31 -11.25
C VAL A 156 11.68 -3.75 -10.62
N ALA A 157 12.21 -4.38 -9.58
CA ALA A 157 13.48 -3.98 -8.96
C ALA A 157 14.65 -4.04 -9.95
N ASP A 158 14.72 -5.08 -10.77
CA ASP A 158 15.75 -5.20 -11.83
C ASP A 158 15.62 -4.09 -12.88
N ALA A 159 14.40 -3.61 -13.12
CA ALA A 159 14.11 -2.63 -14.18
C ALA A 159 14.38 -1.17 -13.78
N ILE A 160 14.13 -0.80 -12.51
CA ILE A 160 14.20 0.60 -12.05
C ILE A 160 15.11 0.83 -10.85
N GLY A 161 15.67 -0.22 -10.25
CA GLY A 161 16.45 -0.22 -8.99
C GLY A 161 15.59 -0.64 -7.80
N ALA A 162 16.11 -1.54 -6.96
CA ALA A 162 15.38 -2.05 -5.79
C ALA A 162 15.07 -0.96 -4.75
N ASP A 163 15.97 0.02 -4.62
CA ASP A 163 15.84 1.20 -3.75
C ASP A 163 14.73 2.18 -4.18
N ARG A 164 14.08 1.91 -5.30
CA ARG A 164 12.93 2.67 -5.83
C ARG A 164 11.62 1.89 -5.79
N VAL A 165 11.62 0.70 -5.20
CA VAL A 165 10.43 -0.17 -5.16
C VAL A 165 10.06 -0.47 -3.72
N GLY A 166 8.87 -0.01 -3.32
CA GLY A 166 8.20 -0.48 -2.11
C GLY A 166 7.17 -1.55 -2.44
N ILE A 167 6.73 -2.27 -1.42
CA ILE A 167 5.61 -3.21 -1.54
C ILE A 167 4.67 -3.06 -0.35
N ARG A 168 3.35 -3.04 -0.64
CA ARG A 168 2.30 -2.98 0.38
C ARG A 168 1.57 -4.31 0.48
N ILE A 169 1.41 -4.78 1.71
CA ILE A 169 0.66 -6.00 2.07
C ILE A 169 -0.40 -5.70 3.13
N SER A 170 -1.43 -6.54 3.21
CA SER A 170 -2.51 -6.42 4.20
C SER A 170 -2.93 -7.79 4.73
N PRO A 171 -2.09 -8.42 5.58
CA PRO A 171 -2.37 -9.75 6.12
C PRO A 171 -3.69 -9.82 6.86
N ALA A 172 -4.47 -10.87 6.61
CA ALA A 172 -5.76 -11.14 7.26
C ALA A 172 -6.78 -9.97 7.16
N HIS A 173 -6.67 -9.12 6.14
CA HIS A 173 -7.64 -8.05 5.91
C HIS A 173 -8.70 -8.49 4.89
N PRO A 174 -9.92 -8.80 5.33
CA PRO A 174 -10.98 -9.26 4.44
C PRO A 174 -11.50 -8.08 3.59
N PHE A 175 -11.06 -8.00 2.36
CA PHE A 175 -11.43 -6.93 1.45
C PHE A 175 -11.47 -7.43 0.00
N ASN A 176 -12.43 -6.96 -0.79
CA ASN A 176 -12.60 -7.32 -2.21
C ASN A 176 -12.63 -8.84 -2.46
N GLY A 177 -13.31 -9.60 -1.59
CA GLY A 177 -13.48 -11.05 -1.74
C GLY A 177 -12.27 -11.91 -1.32
N VAL A 178 -11.22 -11.30 -0.82
CA VAL A 178 -10.11 -12.03 -0.19
C VAL A 178 -10.43 -12.28 1.28
N GLU A 179 -10.24 -13.52 1.72
CA GLU A 179 -10.41 -13.95 3.10
C GLU A 179 -9.24 -14.85 3.51
N GLU A 180 -8.56 -14.49 4.57
CA GLU A 180 -7.44 -15.23 5.16
C GLU A 180 -7.80 -15.55 6.60
N THR A 181 -8.63 -16.57 6.79
CA THR A 181 -9.25 -16.91 8.09
C THR A 181 -8.42 -17.83 8.97
N ASP A 182 -7.44 -18.53 8.40
CA ASP A 182 -6.52 -19.37 9.14
C ASP A 182 -5.25 -18.58 9.47
N ALA A 183 -5.05 -18.27 10.75
CA ALA A 183 -3.95 -17.44 11.23
C ALA A 183 -2.57 -18.10 11.01
N GLU A 184 -2.47 -19.44 11.11
CA GLU A 184 -1.19 -20.14 10.90
C GLU A 184 -0.84 -20.17 9.41
N GLU A 185 -1.81 -20.40 8.54
CA GLU A 185 -1.62 -20.37 7.08
C GLU A 185 -1.29 -18.94 6.60
N THR A 186 -1.99 -17.93 7.10
CA THR A 186 -1.73 -16.52 6.82
C THR A 186 -0.30 -16.16 7.23
N ARG A 187 0.08 -16.45 8.46
CA ARG A 187 1.45 -16.24 8.95
C ARG A 187 2.48 -16.91 8.05
N ALA A 188 2.30 -18.20 7.76
CA ALA A 188 3.23 -18.96 6.92
C ALA A 188 3.37 -18.36 5.51
N THR A 189 2.28 -17.84 4.95
CA THR A 189 2.28 -17.20 3.63
C THR A 189 3.07 -15.90 3.64
N TYR A 190 2.83 -15.01 4.61
CA TYR A 190 3.52 -13.73 4.65
C TYR A 190 4.97 -13.84 5.13
N GLU A 191 5.29 -14.79 6.00
CA GLU A 191 6.69 -15.11 6.33
C GLU A 191 7.44 -15.61 5.10
N ALA A 192 6.86 -16.54 4.33
CA ALA A 192 7.46 -17.04 3.10
C ALA A 192 7.60 -15.94 2.03
N LEU A 193 6.67 -14.99 1.96
CA LEU A 193 6.77 -13.83 1.08
C LEU A 193 7.94 -12.94 1.47
N VAL A 194 8.00 -12.53 2.74
CA VAL A 194 9.00 -11.59 3.23
C VAL A 194 10.41 -12.19 3.18
N ASP A 195 10.57 -13.49 3.52
CA ASP A 195 11.86 -14.18 3.42
C ASP A 195 12.40 -14.20 1.97
N GLN A 196 11.52 -14.18 0.96
CA GLN A 196 11.92 -14.12 -0.45
C GLN A 196 12.12 -12.66 -0.94
N LEU A 197 11.43 -11.69 -0.35
CA LEU A 197 11.58 -10.27 -0.70
C LEU A 197 12.82 -9.64 -0.06
N ALA A 198 13.19 -10.03 1.16
CA ALA A 198 14.30 -9.46 1.91
C ALA A 198 15.62 -9.40 1.10
N PRO A 199 16.06 -10.46 0.39
CA PRO A 199 17.30 -10.41 -0.39
C PRO A 199 17.23 -9.51 -1.63
N ILE A 200 16.06 -9.07 -2.08
CA ILE A 200 15.91 -8.14 -3.21
C ILE A 200 16.39 -6.74 -2.81
N GLY A 201 16.23 -6.36 -1.53
CA GLY A 201 16.65 -5.06 -1.01
C GLY A 201 15.70 -3.93 -1.44
N LEU A 202 14.39 -4.19 -1.37
CA LEU A 202 13.36 -3.18 -1.66
C LEU A 202 13.48 -1.97 -0.73
N ALA A 203 13.02 -0.82 -1.19
CA ALA A 203 13.05 0.44 -0.45
C ALA A 203 12.35 0.36 0.90
N TYR A 204 11.20 -0.32 0.96
CA TYR A 204 10.43 -0.53 2.18
C TYR A 204 9.38 -1.63 2.03
N LEU A 205 8.90 -2.11 3.17
CA LEU A 205 7.71 -2.92 3.29
C LEU A 205 6.61 -2.10 3.99
N SER A 206 5.46 -1.91 3.35
CA SER A 206 4.29 -1.25 3.93
C SER A 206 3.29 -2.31 4.39
N VAL A 207 2.89 -2.26 5.66
CA VAL A 207 2.00 -3.25 6.27
C VAL A 207 0.75 -2.57 6.82
N LEU A 208 -0.42 -3.11 6.49
CA LEU A 208 -1.67 -2.72 7.12
C LEU A 208 -1.88 -3.59 8.36
N ALA A 209 -1.86 -2.93 9.54
CA ALA A 209 -2.03 -3.59 10.84
C ALA A 209 -2.91 -2.71 11.73
N PHE A 210 -4.14 -3.15 12.03
CA PHE A 210 -5.16 -2.34 12.69
C PHE A 210 -5.64 -2.93 14.03
N ASP A 211 -5.07 -4.03 14.46
CA ASP A 211 -5.31 -4.65 15.75
C ASP A 211 -4.03 -5.33 16.29
N GLU A 212 -4.11 -5.81 17.52
CA GLU A 212 -2.96 -6.37 18.24
C GLU A 212 -2.38 -7.63 17.55
N GLU A 213 -3.24 -8.49 17.00
CA GLU A 213 -2.79 -9.71 16.32
C GLU A 213 -2.01 -9.39 15.03
N ARG A 214 -2.55 -8.49 14.21
CA ARG A 214 -1.90 -8.04 12.98
C ARG A 214 -0.66 -7.21 13.25
N MET A 215 -0.65 -6.45 14.33
CA MET A 215 0.52 -5.71 14.77
C MET A 215 1.65 -6.66 15.19
N SER A 216 1.34 -7.72 15.93
CA SER A 216 2.32 -8.76 16.26
C SER A 216 2.91 -9.42 15.02
N LEU A 217 2.07 -9.75 14.04
CA LEU A 217 2.55 -10.30 12.76
C LEU A 217 3.41 -9.27 12.02
N ALA A 218 3.00 -8.00 11.96
CA ALA A 218 3.78 -6.95 11.30
C ALA A 218 5.18 -6.78 11.91
N GLN A 219 5.32 -6.88 13.23
CA GLN A 219 6.62 -6.85 13.92
C GLN A 219 7.51 -8.03 13.54
N ASP A 220 6.94 -9.24 13.46
CA ASP A 220 7.68 -10.43 13.04
C ASP A 220 8.14 -10.31 11.58
N LEU A 221 7.27 -9.79 10.70
CA LEU A 221 7.59 -9.54 9.29
C LEU A 221 8.66 -8.45 9.14
N ALA A 222 8.59 -7.40 9.95
CA ALA A 222 9.60 -6.34 9.99
C ALA A 222 10.99 -6.89 10.33
N ALA A 223 11.08 -7.73 11.37
CA ALA A 223 12.32 -8.36 11.77
C ALA A 223 12.94 -9.26 10.67
N ARG A 224 12.08 -9.91 9.88
CA ARG A 224 12.51 -10.76 8.74
C ARG A 224 12.93 -9.92 7.52
N PHE A 225 12.19 -8.86 7.24
CA PHE A 225 12.46 -7.98 6.10
C PHE A 225 13.82 -7.27 6.26
N GLY A 226 14.11 -6.77 7.46
CA GLY A 226 15.38 -6.13 7.79
C GLY A 226 15.67 -4.80 7.08
N GLY A 227 14.66 -4.21 6.48
CA GLY A 227 14.65 -2.88 5.84
C GLY A 227 13.58 -1.98 6.44
N PRO A 228 13.38 -0.78 5.90
CA PRO A 228 12.39 0.17 6.39
C PRO A 228 10.96 -0.38 6.37
N ILE A 229 10.20 -0.08 7.43
CA ILE A 229 8.81 -0.51 7.62
C ILE A 229 7.90 0.69 7.70
N LEU A 230 6.85 0.68 6.88
CA LEU A 230 5.77 1.65 6.92
C LEU A 230 4.52 0.98 7.47
N LEU A 231 3.90 1.55 8.51
CA LEU A 231 2.66 1.02 9.08
C LEU A 231 1.45 1.88 8.74
N ASN A 232 0.32 1.21 8.49
CA ASN A 232 -0.98 1.83 8.32
C ASN A 232 -1.98 1.22 9.29
N GLY A 233 -2.70 2.05 10.06
CA GLY A 233 -3.68 1.63 11.07
C GLY A 233 -5.02 1.15 10.52
N GLY A 234 -5.15 1.00 9.19
CA GLY A 234 -6.38 0.49 8.55
C GLY A 234 -7.41 1.55 8.21
N PHE A 235 -8.61 1.08 7.80
CA PHE A 235 -9.67 1.95 7.28
C PHE A 235 -10.73 2.34 8.32
N SER A 236 -10.74 1.73 9.48
CA SER A 236 -11.80 1.91 10.49
C SER A 236 -11.69 3.20 11.28
N SER A 237 -10.52 3.82 11.32
CA SER A 237 -10.27 5.08 12.05
C SER A 237 -9.38 6.03 11.25
N VAL A 238 -9.44 7.31 11.60
CA VAL A 238 -8.47 8.29 11.14
C VAL A 238 -7.23 8.18 12.00
N THR A 239 -6.06 8.07 11.40
CA THR A 239 -4.78 8.04 12.11
C THR A 239 -4.55 9.40 12.78
N THR A 240 -4.33 9.41 14.08
CA THR A 240 -4.10 10.62 14.89
C THR A 240 -2.61 10.88 15.10
N PHE A 241 -2.28 12.10 15.56
CA PHE A 241 -0.91 12.42 15.98
C PHE A 241 -0.41 11.46 17.08
N ALA A 242 -1.25 11.15 18.06
CA ALA A 242 -0.90 10.23 19.14
C ALA A 242 -0.61 8.80 18.65
N ASP A 243 -1.35 8.31 17.65
CA ASP A 243 -1.09 7.01 17.02
C ASP A 243 0.28 7.00 16.33
N VAL A 244 0.60 8.07 15.61
CA VAL A 244 1.89 8.22 14.93
C VAL A 244 3.04 8.25 15.92
N GLU A 245 2.94 9.08 16.98
CA GLU A 245 3.96 9.14 18.01
C GLU A 245 4.18 7.79 18.71
N ALA A 246 3.11 7.08 19.05
CA ALA A 246 3.20 5.79 19.70
C ALA A 246 3.94 4.76 18.82
N LEU A 247 3.53 4.61 17.56
CA LEU A 247 4.14 3.64 16.64
C LEU A 247 5.62 3.92 16.37
N LEU A 248 6.00 5.20 16.22
CA LEU A 248 7.39 5.59 16.03
C LEU A 248 8.23 5.45 17.31
N ALA A 249 7.67 5.81 18.48
CA ALA A 249 8.37 5.73 19.76
C ALA A 249 8.62 4.28 20.19
N GLU A 250 7.74 3.37 19.86
CA GLU A 250 7.89 1.94 20.11
C GLU A 250 8.91 1.27 19.18
N GLY A 251 9.35 1.97 18.13
CA GLY A 251 10.29 1.44 17.14
C GLY A 251 9.71 0.32 16.29
N VAL A 252 8.40 0.27 16.16
CA VAL A 252 7.67 -0.73 15.36
C VAL A 252 7.65 -0.36 13.88
N ALA A 253 7.72 0.94 13.59
CA ALA A 253 7.74 1.48 12.24
C ALA A 253 8.80 2.57 12.09
N ASP A 254 9.34 2.69 10.89
CA ASP A 254 10.22 3.79 10.49
C ASP A 254 9.39 4.99 9.98
N ALA A 255 8.18 4.73 9.48
CA ALA A 255 7.20 5.75 9.10
C ALA A 255 5.77 5.24 9.26
N VAL A 256 4.82 6.16 9.40
CA VAL A 256 3.39 5.86 9.50
C VAL A 256 2.66 6.42 8.28
N VAL A 257 1.82 5.58 7.68
CA VAL A 257 1.04 5.95 6.50
C VAL A 257 -0.26 6.60 6.94
N VAL A 258 -0.44 7.87 6.58
CA VAL A 258 -1.61 8.67 6.94
C VAL A 258 -2.37 9.07 5.67
N GLY A 259 -3.62 8.65 5.56
CA GLY A 259 -4.46 8.96 4.39
C GLY A 259 -5.42 10.12 4.64
N ARG A 260 -6.51 9.86 5.34
CA ARG A 260 -7.65 10.79 5.45
C ARG A 260 -7.28 12.13 6.09
N ALA A 261 -6.50 12.11 7.17
CA ALA A 261 -6.07 13.35 7.81
C ALA A 261 -5.17 14.16 6.87
N PHE A 262 -4.31 13.50 6.09
CA PHE A 262 -3.43 14.18 5.13
C PHE A 262 -4.20 14.74 3.94
N LEU A 263 -5.24 14.04 3.45
CA LEU A 263 -6.11 14.55 2.39
C LEU A 263 -6.78 15.87 2.80
N ALA A 264 -7.30 15.94 4.03
CA ALA A 264 -8.01 17.12 4.52
C ALA A 264 -7.08 18.24 5.03
N ASN A 265 -5.80 17.96 5.22
CA ASN A 265 -4.82 18.92 5.75
C ASN A 265 -3.54 18.88 4.90
N PRO A 266 -3.46 19.68 3.82
CA PRO A 266 -2.27 19.70 2.94
C PRO A 266 -0.96 20.03 3.66
N ASP A 267 -1.05 20.69 4.81
CA ASP A 267 0.03 21.09 5.72
C ASP A 267 0.01 20.29 7.05
N LEU A 268 -0.43 19.02 7.01
CA LEU A 268 -0.61 18.20 8.21
C LEU A 268 0.66 18.08 9.05
N VAL A 269 1.80 17.86 8.40
CA VAL A 269 3.09 17.66 9.09
C VAL A 269 3.49 18.95 9.85
N GLU A 270 3.37 20.11 9.22
CA GLU A 270 3.65 21.39 9.85
C GLU A 270 2.68 21.66 11.02
N ARG A 271 1.41 21.30 10.87
CA ARG A 271 0.43 21.45 11.96
C ARG A 271 0.79 20.57 13.16
N TRP A 272 1.10 19.31 12.92
CA TRP A 272 1.52 18.39 13.96
C TRP A 272 2.83 18.81 14.65
N GLN A 273 3.82 19.25 13.87
CA GLN A 273 5.08 19.78 14.42
C GLN A 273 4.87 21.03 15.30
N ALA A 274 3.92 21.87 14.94
CA ALA A 274 3.66 23.12 15.68
C ALA A 274 2.79 22.91 16.91
N ALA A 275 1.79 22.01 16.85
CA ALA A 275 0.79 21.83 17.90
C ALA A 275 1.12 20.65 18.83
N GLY A 276 1.67 19.56 18.29
CA GLY A 276 1.86 18.30 19.02
C GLY A 276 0.56 17.54 19.30
N ASP A 277 -0.50 17.87 18.56
CA ASP A 277 -1.81 17.25 18.69
C ASP A 277 -2.64 17.43 17.40
N ASP A 278 -3.88 16.93 17.41
CA ASP A 278 -4.82 17.04 16.28
C ASP A 278 -5.71 18.31 16.36
N ALA A 279 -5.43 19.25 17.25
CA ALA A 279 -6.27 20.42 17.44
C ALA A 279 -6.26 21.33 16.20
N GLY A 280 -7.44 21.65 15.72
CA GLY A 280 -7.64 22.56 14.57
C GLY A 280 -7.31 21.93 13.22
N LEU A 281 -7.27 20.62 13.12
CA LEU A 281 -7.25 19.92 11.82
C LEU A 281 -8.61 20.07 11.13
N ASN A 282 -8.56 20.10 9.80
CA ASN A 282 -9.78 19.95 8.98
C ASN A 282 -10.25 18.51 9.05
N GLU A 283 -11.56 18.30 9.08
CA GLU A 283 -12.15 16.97 8.99
C GLU A 283 -12.30 16.57 7.52
N PRO A 284 -11.93 15.33 7.14
CA PRO A 284 -12.11 14.85 5.78
C PRO A 284 -13.59 14.60 5.48
N ASP A 285 -14.07 15.11 4.37
CA ASP A 285 -15.43 14.84 3.87
C ASP A 285 -15.44 13.56 3.05
N GLN A 286 -15.99 12.50 3.63
CA GLN A 286 -16.05 11.18 2.99
C GLN A 286 -16.91 11.15 1.72
N GLU A 287 -17.90 12.03 1.59
CA GLU A 287 -18.74 12.08 0.40
C GLU A 287 -17.97 12.53 -0.84
N THR A 288 -16.85 13.21 -0.65
CA THR A 288 -15.99 13.71 -1.75
C THR A 288 -14.86 12.76 -2.14
N PHE A 289 -14.57 11.70 -1.38
CA PHE A 289 -13.40 10.83 -1.61
C PHE A 289 -13.33 10.21 -3.00
N TYR A 290 -14.48 9.98 -3.63
CA TYR A 290 -14.58 9.35 -4.94
C TYR A 290 -15.42 10.17 -5.92
N GLY A 291 -15.61 11.45 -5.64
CA GLY A 291 -16.50 12.33 -6.39
C GLY A 291 -15.97 12.85 -7.73
N GLY A 292 -14.67 12.72 -7.99
CA GLY A 292 -14.06 13.08 -9.28
C GLY A 292 -13.98 14.59 -9.58
N GLY A 293 -13.94 15.46 -8.54
CA GLY A 293 -13.82 16.91 -8.69
C GLY A 293 -12.67 17.50 -7.86
N ALA A 294 -12.56 18.82 -7.87
CA ALA A 294 -11.63 19.55 -7.01
C ALA A 294 -12.10 19.59 -5.55
N GLU A 295 -13.42 19.54 -5.34
CA GLU A 295 -14.06 19.58 -4.03
C GLU A 295 -13.64 18.39 -3.19
N GLY A 296 -13.13 18.67 -1.98
CA GLY A 296 -12.62 17.67 -1.05
C GLY A 296 -11.26 17.06 -1.44
N TYR A 297 -10.62 17.57 -2.49
CA TYR A 297 -9.31 17.12 -2.96
C TYR A 297 -8.24 18.19 -2.98
N THR A 298 -8.57 19.38 -3.50
CA THR A 298 -7.60 20.47 -3.71
C THR A 298 -8.00 21.77 -3.05
N ASP A 299 -9.12 21.81 -2.36
CA ASP A 299 -9.75 23.00 -1.78
C ASP A 299 -9.73 23.05 -0.24
N TYR A 300 -9.18 22.02 0.41
CA TYR A 300 -8.98 22.07 1.86
C TYR A 300 -8.02 23.20 2.24
N PRO A 301 -8.40 24.06 3.22
CA PRO A 301 -7.58 25.19 3.60
C PRO A 301 -6.32 24.75 4.37
N THR A 302 -5.18 25.36 4.02
CA THR A 302 -3.98 25.33 4.87
C THR A 302 -4.20 26.22 6.10
N ARG A 303 -3.47 25.94 7.18
CA ARG A 303 -3.45 26.82 8.34
C ARG A 303 -2.76 28.12 7.92
N VAL A 304 -3.49 29.22 7.92
CA VAL A 304 -2.88 30.53 7.68
C VAL A 304 -1.94 30.82 8.85
N ALA A 305 -0.68 31.08 8.56
CA ALA A 305 0.35 31.44 9.53
C ALA A 305 0.08 32.84 10.15
#